data_ad9f786ad5f24f438a3041155d98759e
#
_entry.id   ad9f786ad5f24f438a3041155d98759e
#
_cell.length_a   1.000
_cell.length_b   1.000
_cell.length_c   1.000
_cell.angle_alpha   90.00
_cell.angle_beta   90.00
_cell.angle_gamma   90.00
#
_symmetry.space_group_name_H-M   'P 1'
#
loop_
_entity.id
_entity.type
_entity.pdbx_description
1 polymer ?
#
loop_
_entity_poly.entity_id
_entity_poly.type
_entity_poly.pdbx_seq_one_letter_code
_entity_poly.pdbx_strand_id
1 'polypeptide(L)'
;VFESLSLRLYVKPIDVDYARIGLIVAKRVERKAVRRNRIKRLIREAFRRHRQMLMGLDCVMQLRHPVELLDSTRIYQEAVMLFNKAARQL
;
A
#
# COMPACT_ATOMS: atom_id res chain seq x y z
N VAL A 1 8.03 7.09 7.12
CA VAL A 1 7.78 6.83 5.70
C VAL A 1 8.64 5.67 5.23
N PHE A 2 8.04 4.71 4.55
CA PHE A 2 8.72 3.54 4.01
C PHE A 2 8.55 3.52 2.51
N GLU A 3 9.60 3.18 1.77
CA GLU A 3 9.56 3.23 0.32
C GLU A 3 10.06 1.93 -0.31
N SER A 4 9.44 1.57 -1.44
CA SER A 4 9.91 0.52 -2.33
C SER A 4 10.09 1.13 -3.72
N LEU A 5 10.36 0.29 -4.71
CA LEU A 5 10.56 0.77 -6.09
C LEU A 5 9.34 1.55 -6.60
N SER A 6 8.14 1.02 -6.39
CA SER A 6 6.91 1.58 -6.96
C SER A 6 6.00 2.26 -5.95
N LEU A 7 6.18 1.99 -4.65
CA LEU A 7 5.25 2.40 -3.62
C LEU A 7 5.91 3.21 -2.51
N ARG A 8 5.11 4.06 -1.87
CA ARG A 8 5.50 4.76 -0.66
C ARG A 8 4.40 4.57 0.38
N LEU A 9 4.79 4.18 1.59
CA LEU A 9 3.87 3.96 2.69
C LEU A 9 4.08 5.01 3.77
N TYR A 10 3.03 5.77 4.06
CA TYR A 10 2.98 6.69 5.19
C TYR A 10 2.24 5.99 6.32
N VAL A 11 2.78 6.04 7.53
CA VAL A 11 2.19 5.37 8.68
C VAL A 11 2.15 6.33 9.85
N LYS A 12 1.03 6.30 10.57
CA LYS A 12 0.81 7.16 11.74
C LYS A 12 0.09 6.35 12.80
N PRO A 13 0.59 6.31 14.05
CA PRO A 13 -0.16 5.69 15.14
C PRO A 13 -1.47 6.43 15.38
N ILE A 14 -2.52 5.68 15.69
CA ILE A 14 -3.82 6.25 16.01
C ILE A 14 -4.34 5.60 17.29
N ASP A 15 -5.20 6.34 17.99
CA ASP A 15 -5.73 5.91 19.28
C ASP A 15 -7.02 5.11 19.12
N VAL A 16 -6.94 4.08 18.28
CA VAL A 16 -8.01 3.09 18.08
C VAL A 16 -7.38 1.72 17.90
N ASP A 17 -8.14 0.67 18.14
CA ASP A 17 -7.64 -0.69 18.10
C ASP A 17 -7.94 -1.39 16.78
N TYR A 18 -7.96 -0.65 15.69
CA TYR A 18 -8.07 -1.22 14.35
C TYR A 18 -7.08 -0.52 13.42
N ALA A 19 -6.87 -1.08 12.25
CA ALA A 19 -6.00 -0.51 11.22
C ALA A 19 -6.83 0.16 10.14
N ARG A 20 -6.29 1.23 9.56
CA ARG A 20 -6.94 1.93 8.46
C ARG A 20 -5.98 2.02 7.28
N ILE A 21 -6.55 2.00 6.07
CA ILE A 21 -5.77 2.12 4.83
C ILE A 21 -6.39 3.17 3.91
N GLY A 22 -5.57 4.10 3.44
CA GLY A 22 -5.90 5.00 2.37
C GLY A 22 -5.00 4.73 1.18
N LEU A 23 -5.49 4.95 -0.03
CA LEU A 23 -4.76 4.68 -1.24
C LEU A 23 -4.69 5.93 -2.11
N ILE A 24 -3.49 6.23 -2.61
CA ILE A 24 -3.26 7.31 -3.56
C ILE A 24 -2.65 6.72 -4.81
N VAL A 25 -3.49 6.57 -5.85
CA VAL A 25 -3.06 6.14 -7.17
C VAL A 25 -3.46 7.23 -8.14
N ALA A 26 -2.57 8.20 -8.30
CA ALA A 26 -2.86 9.40 -9.06
C ALA A 26 -2.98 9.13 -10.55
N LYS A 27 -3.93 9.81 -11.20
CA LYS A 27 -4.14 9.70 -12.63
C LYS A 27 -2.90 10.10 -13.43
N ARG A 28 -2.13 11.05 -12.94
CA ARG A 28 -0.88 11.47 -13.60
C ARG A 28 0.20 10.39 -13.58
N VAL A 29 0.14 9.47 -12.60
CA VAL A 29 1.11 8.39 -12.48
C VAL A 29 0.66 7.19 -13.28
N GLU A 30 -0.64 6.85 -13.21
CA GLU A 30 -1.23 5.77 -14.00
C GLU A 30 -2.52 6.28 -14.63
N ARG A 31 -2.49 6.50 -15.94
CA ARG A 31 -3.61 7.12 -16.67
C ARG A 31 -4.80 6.21 -16.87
N LYS A 32 -4.56 4.91 -16.95
CA LYS A 32 -5.64 3.96 -17.25
C LYS A 32 -6.40 3.60 -15.98
N ALA A 33 -7.71 3.86 -15.98
CA ALA A 33 -8.56 3.59 -14.83
C ALA A 33 -8.56 2.11 -14.43
N VAL A 34 -8.54 1.22 -15.42
CA VAL A 34 -8.51 -0.23 -15.18
C VAL A 34 -7.26 -0.61 -14.39
N ARG A 35 -6.11 -0.04 -14.76
CA ARG A 35 -4.85 -0.30 -14.05
C ARG A 35 -4.86 0.29 -12.65
N ARG A 36 -5.38 1.52 -12.50
CA ARG A 36 -5.48 2.13 -11.17
C ARG A 36 -6.32 1.26 -10.24
N ASN A 37 -7.45 0.79 -10.72
CA ASN A 37 -8.34 -0.06 -9.91
C ASN A 37 -7.68 -1.39 -9.55
N ARG A 38 -6.92 -1.97 -10.47
CA ARG A 38 -6.20 -3.20 -10.22
C ARG A 38 -5.13 -3.02 -9.15
N ILE A 39 -4.36 -1.93 -9.24
CA ILE A 39 -3.32 -1.61 -8.25
C ILE A 39 -3.96 -1.42 -6.87
N LYS A 40 -5.04 -0.66 -6.80
CA LYS A 40 -5.76 -0.44 -5.54
C LYS A 40 -6.25 -1.76 -4.94
N ARG A 41 -6.77 -2.65 -5.78
CA ARG A 41 -7.26 -3.96 -5.32
C ARG A 41 -6.13 -4.80 -4.73
N LEU A 42 -4.98 -4.81 -5.39
CA LEU A 42 -3.82 -5.57 -4.91
C LEU A 42 -3.32 -5.04 -3.57
N ILE A 43 -3.26 -3.73 -3.41
CA ILE A 43 -2.82 -3.13 -2.14
C ILE A 43 -3.84 -3.42 -1.03
N ARG A 44 -5.14 -3.30 -1.32
CA ARG A 44 -6.18 -3.61 -0.35
C ARG A 44 -6.14 -5.07 0.08
N GLU A 45 -5.87 -5.98 -0.86
CA GLU A 45 -5.76 -7.41 -0.55
C GLU A 45 -4.54 -7.67 0.35
N ALA A 46 -3.41 -7.04 0.06
CA ALA A 46 -2.22 -7.14 0.90
C ALA A 46 -2.51 -6.62 2.31
N PHE A 47 -3.20 -5.49 2.41
CA PHE A 47 -3.58 -4.90 3.69
C PHE A 47 -4.51 -5.82 4.47
N ARG A 48 -5.54 -6.35 3.80
CA ARG A 48 -6.52 -7.22 4.43
C ARG A 48 -5.86 -8.45 5.06
N ARG A 49 -4.91 -9.05 4.36
CA ARG A 49 -4.21 -10.24 4.83
C ARG A 49 -3.23 -9.97 5.96
N HIS A 50 -2.79 -8.72 6.11
CA HIS A 50 -1.79 -8.36 7.11
C HIS A 50 -2.31 -7.36 8.14
N ARG A 51 -3.63 -7.20 8.21
CA ARG A 51 -4.27 -6.20 9.05
C ARG A 51 -3.96 -6.37 10.53
N GLN A 52 -3.84 -7.61 11.00
CA GLN A 52 -3.55 -7.89 12.41
C GLN A 52 -2.26 -7.20 12.88
N MET A 53 -1.21 -7.26 12.08
CA MET A 53 0.08 -6.67 12.45
C MET A 53 0.07 -5.14 12.39
N LEU A 54 -0.96 -4.56 11.77
CA LEU A 54 -1.05 -3.11 11.56
C LEU A 54 -2.07 -2.44 12.48
N MET A 55 -2.58 -3.16 13.46
CA MET A 55 -3.57 -2.62 14.40
C MET A 55 -3.03 -1.38 15.10
N GLY A 56 -3.85 -0.36 15.19
CA GLY A 56 -3.45 0.91 15.78
C GLY A 56 -2.69 1.84 14.86
N LEU A 57 -2.61 1.51 13.57
CA LEU A 57 -1.90 2.32 12.59
C LEU A 57 -2.85 2.82 11.50
N ASP A 58 -2.65 4.07 11.11
CA ASP A 58 -3.30 4.68 9.96
C ASP A 58 -2.29 4.66 8.82
N CYS A 59 -2.59 3.93 7.76
CA CYS A 59 -1.67 3.72 6.64
C CYS A 59 -2.18 4.42 5.39
N VAL A 60 -1.27 5.07 4.66
CA VAL A 60 -1.57 5.61 3.33
C VAL A 60 -0.52 5.08 2.38
N MET A 61 -0.96 4.33 1.39
CA MET A 61 -0.08 3.77 0.37
C MET A 61 -0.22 4.57 -0.92
N GLN A 62 0.91 5.06 -1.42
CA GLN A 62 0.96 5.90 -2.61
C GLN A 62 1.75 5.22 -3.72
N LEU A 63 1.20 5.21 -4.93
CA LEU A 63 1.93 4.78 -6.10
C LEU A 63 2.86 5.90 -6.54
N ARG A 64 4.17 5.61 -6.64
CA ARG A 64 5.20 6.60 -6.98
C ARG A 64 5.50 6.65 -8.46
N HIS A 65 5.50 5.50 -9.13
CA HIS A 65 5.89 5.35 -10.52
C HIS A 65 4.93 4.43 -11.26
N PRO A 66 4.79 4.58 -12.58
CA PRO A 66 4.00 3.65 -13.37
C PRO A 66 4.50 2.22 -13.21
N VAL A 67 3.57 1.27 -13.28
CA VAL A 67 3.87 -0.16 -13.12
C VAL A 67 3.57 -0.89 -14.41
N GLU A 68 4.49 -1.73 -14.83
CA GLU A 68 4.27 -2.59 -15.99
C GLU A 68 3.13 -3.56 -15.70
N LEU A 69 2.29 -3.80 -16.71
CA LEU A 69 1.13 -4.68 -16.57
C LEU A 69 1.49 -6.09 -16.13
N LEU A 70 2.66 -6.56 -16.60
CA LEU A 70 3.12 -7.92 -16.30
C LEU A 70 3.59 -8.09 -14.86
N ASP A 71 3.76 -6.97 -14.13
CA ASP A 71 4.33 -6.98 -12.79
C ASP A 71 3.31 -6.71 -11.69
N SER A 72 2.03 -7.02 -11.93
CA SER A 72 1.00 -6.78 -10.92
C SER A 72 1.26 -7.54 -9.61
N THR A 73 1.82 -8.75 -9.70
CA THR A 73 2.22 -9.53 -8.52
C THR A 73 3.26 -8.78 -7.69
N ARG A 74 4.12 -8.03 -8.35
CA ARG A 74 5.15 -7.25 -7.71
C ARG A 74 4.59 -6.16 -6.80
N ILE A 75 3.49 -5.52 -7.21
CA ILE A 75 2.82 -4.51 -6.38
C ILE A 75 2.36 -5.12 -5.05
N TYR A 76 1.76 -6.30 -5.13
CA TYR A 76 1.34 -7.02 -3.92
C TYR A 76 2.55 -7.31 -3.01
N GLN A 77 3.63 -7.81 -3.58
CA GLN A 77 4.85 -8.14 -2.83
C GLN A 77 5.49 -6.89 -2.21
N GLU A 78 5.54 -5.79 -2.94
CA GLU A 78 6.06 -4.53 -2.42
C GLU A 78 5.22 -4.03 -1.26
N ALA A 79 3.89 -4.09 -1.39
CA ALA A 79 2.98 -3.66 -0.33
C ALA A 79 3.18 -4.49 0.94
N VAL A 80 3.28 -5.81 0.81
CA VAL A 80 3.51 -6.70 1.94
C VAL A 80 4.83 -6.38 2.63
N MET A 81 5.88 -6.15 1.85
CA MET A 81 7.19 -5.79 2.38
C MET A 81 7.12 -4.50 3.20
N LEU A 82 6.42 -3.48 2.67
CA LEU A 82 6.31 -2.20 3.37
C LEU A 82 5.47 -2.31 4.64
N PHE A 83 4.37 -3.09 4.61
CA PHE A 83 3.58 -3.33 5.81
C PHE A 83 4.39 -4.04 6.89
N ASN A 84 5.20 -5.03 6.50
CA ASN A 84 6.06 -5.72 7.45
C ASN A 84 7.09 -4.80 8.07
N LYS A 85 7.70 -3.91 7.28
CA LYS A 85 8.66 -2.93 7.80
C LYS A 85 8.00 -1.99 8.78
N ALA A 86 6.81 -1.48 8.45
CA ALA A 86 6.08 -0.57 9.33
C ALA A 86 5.74 -1.24 10.66
N ALA A 87 5.26 -2.48 10.62
CA ALA A 87 4.90 -3.21 11.82
C ALA A 87 6.09 -3.44 12.75
N ARG A 88 7.27 -3.68 12.17
CA ARG A 88 8.47 -3.95 12.96
C ARG A 88 9.07 -2.70 13.60
N GLN A 89 8.90 -1.54 12.95
CA GLN A 89 9.56 -0.31 13.39
C GLN A 89 8.68 0.56 14.27
N LEU A 90 7.43 0.22 14.39
CA LEU A 90 6.48 0.95 15.20
C LEU A 90 5.93 0.04 16.29
#